data_493f4e2d66d7904d816ee8374859d5b8
#
_entry.id   493f4e2d66d7904d816ee8374859d5b8
#
_cell.length_a   1.000
_cell.length_b   1.000
_cell.length_c   1.000
_cell.angle_alpha   90.00
_cell.angle_beta   90.00
_cell.angle_gamma   90.00
#
_symmetry.space_group_name_H-M   'P 1'
#
loop_
_entity.id
_entity.type
_entity.pdbx_description
1 polymer ?
#
loop_
_entity_poly.entity_id
_entity_poly.type
_entity_poly.pdbx_seq_one_letter_code
_entity_poly.pdbx_strand_id
1 'polypeptide(L)'
;SLHRFCLIPTANIDEENIILSMYANHLGVPKTITKVNRIEYSEIFQEKGVDSMVSPKLLTASEIVRYVRSIDNNTDNAVLNLYRIANGKAEALEFQVDSTIRNINVPLSQIKLRKGILFVSFSRKGKMIIPNGNDVMKEGDLVVIVTSGSHMIQHLNDIFLD
;
A
#
# COMPACT_ATOMS: atom_id res chain seq x y z
N SER A 1 3.03 2.54 32.99
CA SER A 1 2.05 2.45 31.90
C SER A 1 2.77 2.05 30.62
N LEU A 2 2.60 0.78 30.22
CA LEU A 2 3.21 0.14 29.03
C LEU A 2 2.60 0.64 27.69
N HIS A 3 1.65 1.55 27.72
CA HIS A 3 0.83 1.94 26.56
C HIS A 3 1.53 2.77 25.46
N ARG A 4 2.84 2.98 25.55
CA ARG A 4 3.62 3.78 24.58
C ARG A 4 4.89 3.12 24.05
N PHE A 5 5.07 1.83 24.27
CA PHE A 5 6.27 1.13 23.81
C PHE A 5 5.98 0.32 22.56
N CYS A 6 6.90 0.40 21.61
CA CYS A 6 6.98 -0.48 20.46
C CYS A 6 8.30 -1.24 20.56
N LEU A 7 8.28 -2.56 20.40
CA LEU A 7 9.50 -3.37 20.33
C LEU A 7 9.83 -3.65 18.88
N ILE A 8 11.08 -3.38 18.50
CA ILE A 8 11.59 -3.62 17.13
C ILE A 8 12.86 -4.46 17.24
N PRO A 9 12.76 -5.81 17.26
CA PRO A 9 13.95 -6.67 17.24
C PRO A 9 14.60 -6.62 15.86
N THR A 10 15.91 -6.33 15.85
CA THR A 10 16.70 -6.13 14.64
C THR A 10 17.99 -6.96 14.62
N ALA A 11 18.04 -8.05 15.37
CA ALA A 11 19.16 -8.99 15.33
C ALA A 11 19.37 -9.54 13.92
N ASN A 12 20.55 -10.15 13.67
CA ASN A 12 20.87 -10.73 12.37
C ASN A 12 20.21 -12.10 12.12
N ILE A 13 19.63 -12.69 13.16
CA ILE A 13 18.97 -14.01 13.11
C ILE A 13 17.47 -13.78 13.16
N ASP A 14 16.77 -14.19 12.10
CA ASP A 14 15.32 -13.96 11.95
C ASP A 14 14.51 -14.69 13.03
N GLU A 15 14.91 -15.90 13.40
CA GLU A 15 14.28 -16.72 14.44
C GLU A 15 14.33 -16.03 15.81
N GLU A 16 15.45 -15.39 16.14
CA GLU A 16 15.57 -14.60 17.39
C GLU A 16 14.61 -13.41 17.39
N ASN A 17 14.54 -12.69 16.28
CA ASN A 17 13.63 -11.54 16.15
C ASN A 17 12.17 -11.97 16.30
N ILE A 18 11.79 -13.10 15.72
CA ILE A 18 10.44 -13.66 15.80
C ILE A 18 10.12 -14.06 17.25
N ILE A 19 11.00 -14.82 17.89
CA ILE A 19 10.81 -15.27 19.29
C ILE A 19 10.70 -14.06 20.23
N LEU A 20 11.55 -13.05 20.07
CA LEU A 20 11.51 -11.82 20.88
C LEU A 20 10.17 -11.09 20.69
N SER A 21 9.66 -11.00 19.48
CA SER A 21 8.36 -10.37 19.20
C SER A 21 7.20 -11.14 19.81
N MET A 22 7.19 -12.47 19.67
CA MET A 22 6.18 -13.32 20.27
C MET A 22 6.19 -13.22 21.80
N TYR A 23 7.37 -13.21 22.41
CA TYR A 23 7.51 -13.04 23.86
C TYR A 23 7.05 -11.66 24.32
N ALA A 24 7.39 -10.61 23.59
CA ALA A 24 6.95 -9.25 23.89
C ALA A 24 5.40 -9.13 23.81
N ASN A 25 4.79 -9.73 22.81
CA ASN A 25 3.31 -9.78 22.69
C ASN A 25 2.70 -10.53 23.88
N HIS A 26 3.31 -11.65 24.30
CA HIS A 26 2.87 -12.38 25.49
C HIS A 26 2.96 -11.53 26.77
N LEU A 27 3.95 -10.65 26.88
CA LEU A 27 4.09 -9.69 27.99
C LEU A 27 3.19 -8.46 27.87
N GLY A 28 2.37 -8.35 26.82
CA GLY A 28 1.43 -7.26 26.62
C GLY A 28 2.07 -5.99 26.05
N VAL A 29 3.19 -6.10 25.33
CA VAL A 29 3.74 -4.97 24.55
C VAL A 29 2.76 -4.64 23.45
N PRO A 30 2.23 -3.40 23.36
CA PRO A 30 1.10 -3.08 22.50
C PRO A 30 1.42 -3.10 21.00
N LYS A 31 2.69 -3.01 20.63
CA LYS A 31 3.12 -3.07 19.23
C LYS A 31 4.49 -3.72 19.08
N THR A 32 4.60 -4.69 18.17
CA THR A 32 5.88 -5.26 17.76
C THR A 32 6.06 -5.11 16.25
N ILE A 33 7.31 -4.82 15.83
CA ILE A 33 7.69 -4.77 14.41
C ILE A 33 8.92 -5.64 14.25
N THR A 34 8.77 -6.78 13.60
CA THR A 34 9.81 -7.82 13.50
C THR A 34 10.58 -7.70 12.20
N LYS A 35 11.89 -7.48 12.27
CA LYS A 35 12.76 -7.57 11.10
C LYS A 35 12.95 -9.02 10.70
N VAL A 36 12.72 -9.34 9.42
CA VAL A 36 12.99 -10.65 8.82
C VAL A 36 13.71 -10.48 7.48
N ASN A 37 14.69 -11.34 7.23
CA ASN A 37 15.41 -11.36 5.95
C ASN A 37 14.84 -12.40 4.99
N ARG A 38 14.22 -13.47 5.54
CA ARG A 38 13.57 -14.54 4.78
C ARG A 38 12.08 -14.25 4.63
N ILE A 39 11.65 -14.11 3.39
CA ILE A 39 10.27 -13.73 3.05
C ILE A 39 9.26 -14.79 3.48
N GLU A 40 9.66 -16.05 3.42
CA GLU A 40 8.84 -17.21 3.79
C GLU A 40 8.33 -17.12 5.25
N TYR A 41 9.10 -16.49 6.13
CA TYR A 41 8.70 -16.31 7.52
C TYR A 41 7.53 -15.36 7.68
N SER A 42 7.40 -14.35 6.81
CA SER A 42 6.27 -13.42 6.89
C SER A 42 4.93 -14.11 6.64
N GLU A 43 4.88 -15.09 5.75
CA GLU A 43 3.65 -15.85 5.46
C GLU A 43 3.26 -16.78 6.62
N ILE A 44 4.26 -17.41 7.27
CA ILE A 44 4.02 -18.41 8.33
C ILE A 44 3.61 -17.76 9.65
N PHE A 45 4.19 -16.61 10.00
CA PHE A 45 4.08 -16.02 11.32
C PHE A 45 3.11 -14.84 11.45
N GLN A 46 2.64 -14.24 10.33
CA GLN A 46 1.60 -13.21 10.36
C GLN A 46 0.30 -13.70 11.03
N GLU A 47 -0.03 -14.99 10.88
CA GLU A 47 -1.22 -15.58 11.49
C GLU A 47 -1.00 -16.03 12.94
N LYS A 48 0.24 -15.99 13.45
CA LYS A 48 0.61 -16.59 14.76
C LYS A 48 1.01 -15.57 15.81
N GLY A 49 0.44 -14.36 15.78
CA GLY A 49 0.62 -13.39 16.86
C GLY A 49 1.87 -12.52 16.73
N VAL A 50 2.41 -12.35 15.53
CA VAL A 50 3.38 -11.30 15.22
C VAL A 50 2.65 -10.16 14.53
N ASP A 51 2.61 -8.98 15.16
CA ASP A 51 1.80 -7.84 14.69
C ASP A 51 2.20 -7.32 13.32
N SER A 52 3.50 -7.14 13.12
CA SER A 52 4.04 -6.61 11.87
C SER A 52 5.40 -7.21 11.58
N MET A 53 5.62 -7.59 10.33
CA MET A 53 6.92 -8.05 9.84
C MET A 53 7.42 -7.12 8.75
N VAL A 54 8.71 -6.81 8.77
CA VAL A 54 9.38 -5.94 7.82
C VAL A 54 10.60 -6.64 7.26
N SER A 55 10.63 -6.81 5.93
CA SER A 55 11.81 -7.30 5.23
C SER A 55 12.54 -6.15 4.54
N PRO A 56 13.78 -5.82 4.94
CA PRO A 56 14.57 -4.79 4.27
C PRO A 56 14.75 -5.05 2.77
N LYS A 57 14.89 -6.33 2.37
CA LYS A 57 15.01 -6.72 0.96
C LYS A 57 13.77 -6.35 0.16
N LEU A 58 12.57 -6.62 0.71
CA LEU A 58 11.31 -6.27 0.03
C LEU A 58 11.09 -4.77 -0.02
N LEU A 59 11.43 -4.03 1.05
CA LEU A 59 11.37 -2.58 1.05
C LEU A 59 12.29 -2.00 -0.04
N THR A 60 13.55 -2.45 -0.09
CA THR A 60 14.50 -2.00 -1.11
C THR A 60 14.03 -2.34 -2.51
N ALA A 61 13.51 -3.55 -2.74
CA ALA A 61 12.97 -3.95 -4.04
C ALA A 61 11.79 -3.05 -4.45
N SER A 62 10.90 -2.74 -3.52
CA SER A 62 9.76 -1.85 -3.77
C SER A 62 10.21 -0.43 -4.11
N GLU A 63 11.24 0.09 -3.42
CA GLU A 63 11.83 1.40 -3.72
C GLU A 63 12.49 1.43 -5.10
N ILE A 64 13.21 0.37 -5.49
CA ILE A 64 13.82 0.25 -6.82
C ILE A 64 12.73 0.24 -7.90
N VAL A 65 11.68 -0.56 -7.72
CA VAL A 65 10.55 -0.60 -8.67
C VAL A 65 9.89 0.77 -8.79
N ARG A 66 9.67 1.46 -7.67
CA ARG A 66 9.12 2.81 -7.66
C ARG A 66 10.03 3.78 -8.42
N TYR A 67 11.33 3.73 -8.18
CA TYR A 67 12.30 4.58 -8.85
C TYR A 67 12.34 4.33 -10.36
N VAL A 68 12.39 3.07 -10.79
CA VAL A 68 12.37 2.71 -12.22
C VAL A 68 11.09 3.20 -12.89
N ARG A 69 9.93 2.99 -12.26
CA ARG A 69 8.64 3.50 -12.78
C ARG A 69 8.63 5.03 -12.87
N SER A 70 9.24 5.74 -11.92
CA SER A 70 9.30 7.22 -11.96
C SER A 70 10.19 7.75 -13.08
N ILE A 71 11.22 7.01 -13.49
CA ILE A 71 12.08 7.39 -14.64
C ILE A 71 11.33 7.21 -15.98
N ASP A 72 10.58 6.12 -16.10
CA ASP A 72 9.81 5.80 -17.31
C ASP A 72 8.61 6.76 -17.50
N ASN A 73 8.18 7.40 -16.42
CA ASN A 73 7.04 8.30 -16.39
C ASN A 73 7.49 9.77 -16.40
N ASN A 74 7.99 10.24 -17.54
CA ASN A 74 8.16 11.68 -17.83
C ASN A 74 6.80 12.42 -18.02
N THR A 75 5.70 11.84 -17.57
CA THR A 75 4.36 12.39 -17.70
C THR A 75 3.72 12.57 -16.32
N ASP A 76 3.09 13.70 -16.13
CA ASP A 76 2.13 13.95 -15.05
C ASP A 76 1.16 12.76 -14.91
N ASN A 77 0.80 12.34 -13.69
CA ASN A 77 -0.10 11.20 -13.37
C ASN A 77 0.52 9.82 -13.18
N ALA A 78 1.83 9.73 -12.99
CA ALA A 78 2.50 8.47 -12.65
C ALA A 78 2.08 7.96 -11.26
N VAL A 79 2.23 6.65 -11.05
CA VAL A 79 2.10 6.02 -9.73
C VAL A 79 3.08 6.66 -8.74
N LEU A 80 2.56 7.31 -7.70
CA LEU A 80 3.37 7.89 -6.63
C LEU A 80 3.89 6.81 -5.69
N ASN A 81 2.99 5.93 -5.26
CA ASN A 81 3.31 4.83 -4.36
C ASN A 81 2.65 3.54 -4.83
N LEU A 82 3.36 2.42 -4.63
CA LEU A 82 2.88 1.09 -4.93
C LEU A 82 3.11 0.20 -3.72
N TYR A 83 2.05 -0.48 -3.27
CA TYR A 83 2.08 -1.45 -2.20
C TYR A 83 1.50 -2.78 -2.69
N ARG A 84 2.25 -3.87 -2.52
CA ARG A 84 1.70 -5.21 -2.75
C ARG A 84 0.96 -5.66 -1.50
N ILE A 85 -0.28 -6.07 -1.67
CA ILE A 85 -1.18 -6.53 -0.62
C ILE A 85 -1.67 -7.95 -0.93
N ALA A 86 -2.31 -8.59 0.05
CA ALA A 86 -2.85 -9.95 -0.11
C ALA A 86 -1.81 -10.95 -0.66
N ASN A 87 -0.59 -10.96 -0.08
CA ASN A 87 0.52 -11.82 -0.49
C ASN A 87 0.88 -11.68 -1.99
N GLY A 88 0.87 -10.43 -2.47
CA GLY A 88 1.20 -10.11 -3.87
C GLY A 88 0.08 -10.37 -4.88
N LYS A 89 -1.10 -10.80 -4.43
CA LYS A 89 -2.26 -11.04 -5.31
C LYS A 89 -2.98 -9.76 -5.71
N ALA A 90 -2.71 -8.65 -5.04
CA ALA A 90 -3.26 -7.35 -5.36
C ALA A 90 -2.21 -6.25 -5.14
N GLU A 91 -2.38 -5.14 -5.83
CA GLU A 91 -1.55 -3.96 -5.69
C GLU A 91 -2.42 -2.76 -5.31
N ALA A 92 -1.99 -2.00 -4.30
CA ALA A 92 -2.54 -0.69 -3.98
C ALA A 92 -1.64 0.38 -4.61
N LEU A 93 -2.22 1.23 -5.43
CA LEU A 93 -1.54 2.26 -6.19
C LEU A 93 -2.06 3.63 -5.77
N GLU A 94 -1.15 4.55 -5.49
CA GLU A 94 -1.48 5.93 -5.16
C GLU A 94 -1.12 6.86 -6.31
N PHE A 95 -2.03 7.76 -6.66
CA PHE A 95 -1.89 8.74 -7.72
C PHE A 95 -2.27 10.13 -7.22
N GLN A 96 -1.65 11.15 -7.80
CA GLN A 96 -2.12 12.51 -7.69
C GLN A 96 -3.07 12.84 -8.85
N VAL A 97 -4.20 13.43 -8.54
CA VAL A 97 -5.17 13.90 -9.56
C VAL A 97 -4.74 15.27 -10.03
N ASP A 98 -4.45 15.40 -11.30
CA ASP A 98 -4.19 16.67 -11.97
C ASP A 98 -5.22 16.94 -13.08
N SER A 99 -5.09 18.05 -13.79
CA SER A 99 -6.03 18.48 -14.83
C SER A 99 -6.09 17.59 -16.06
N THR A 100 -5.12 16.65 -16.25
CA THR A 100 -5.08 15.74 -17.41
C THR A 100 -5.85 14.45 -17.18
N ILE A 101 -6.32 14.22 -15.92
CA ILE A 101 -7.10 13.05 -15.57
C ILE A 101 -8.50 13.13 -16.17
N ARG A 102 -8.91 12.07 -16.83
CA ARG A 102 -10.29 11.89 -17.30
C ARG A 102 -11.23 11.72 -16.09
N ASN A 103 -12.49 12.06 -16.27
CA ASN A 103 -13.54 11.86 -15.27
C ASN A 103 -13.35 12.63 -13.94
N ILE A 104 -12.62 13.76 -13.93
CA ILE A 104 -12.62 14.69 -12.81
C ILE A 104 -14.02 15.27 -12.64
N ASN A 105 -14.46 15.43 -11.39
CA ASN A 105 -15.79 15.94 -11.03
C ASN A 105 -16.97 15.10 -11.53
N VAL A 106 -16.74 13.86 -11.97
CA VAL A 106 -17.77 12.90 -12.32
C VAL A 106 -18.01 11.96 -11.13
N PRO A 107 -19.26 11.70 -10.72
CA PRO A 107 -19.56 10.73 -9.67
C PRO A 107 -18.99 9.36 -9.98
N LEU A 108 -18.37 8.70 -8.99
CA LEU A 108 -17.73 7.40 -9.18
C LEU A 108 -18.69 6.34 -9.73
N SER A 109 -19.98 6.42 -9.36
CA SER A 109 -21.02 5.52 -9.88
C SER A 109 -21.25 5.63 -11.38
N GLN A 110 -20.85 6.72 -12.02
CA GLN A 110 -20.99 6.96 -13.46
C GLN A 110 -19.71 6.62 -14.24
N ILE A 111 -18.61 6.36 -13.52
CA ILE A 111 -17.31 6.06 -14.14
C ILE A 111 -17.24 4.57 -14.46
N LYS A 112 -16.94 4.23 -15.69
CA LYS A 112 -16.71 2.84 -16.10
C LYS A 112 -15.25 2.48 -15.86
N LEU A 113 -15.02 1.57 -14.91
CA LEU A 113 -13.69 1.06 -14.58
C LEU A 113 -13.42 -0.28 -15.27
N ARG A 114 -12.14 -0.54 -15.52
CA ARG A 114 -11.69 -1.88 -15.90
C ARG A 114 -11.97 -2.88 -14.78
N LYS A 115 -12.17 -4.15 -15.12
CA LYS A 115 -12.42 -5.21 -14.12
C LYS A 115 -11.23 -5.34 -13.15
N GLY A 116 -11.55 -5.59 -11.89
CA GLY A 116 -10.56 -5.81 -10.84
C GLY A 116 -9.94 -4.53 -10.28
N ILE A 117 -10.55 -3.36 -10.51
CA ILE A 117 -10.11 -2.07 -9.96
C ILE A 117 -11.16 -1.55 -8.98
N LEU A 118 -10.68 -1.05 -7.85
CA LEU A 118 -11.52 -0.46 -6.80
C LEU A 118 -10.88 0.83 -6.30
N PHE A 119 -11.65 1.91 -6.19
CA PHE A 119 -11.26 3.09 -5.42
C PHE A 119 -11.34 2.79 -3.92
N VAL A 120 -10.26 3.05 -3.18
CA VAL A 120 -10.17 2.75 -1.75
C VAL A 120 -10.27 4.01 -0.91
N SER A 121 -9.54 5.05 -1.28
CA SER A 121 -9.56 6.31 -0.53
C SER A 121 -9.17 7.50 -1.41
N PHE A 122 -9.65 8.67 -0.99
CA PHE A 122 -9.18 9.97 -1.45
C PHE A 122 -8.56 10.71 -0.26
N SER A 123 -7.42 11.33 -0.46
CA SER A 123 -6.87 12.30 0.49
C SER A 123 -7.00 13.70 -0.10
N ARG A 124 -7.82 14.53 0.51
CA ARG A 124 -8.08 15.90 0.10
C ARG A 124 -7.68 16.86 1.20
N LYS A 125 -6.70 17.73 0.95
CA LYS A 125 -6.16 18.67 1.94
C LYS A 125 -5.80 17.99 3.27
N GLY A 126 -5.17 16.81 3.18
CA GLY A 126 -4.76 16.01 4.33
C GLY A 126 -5.89 15.25 5.06
N LYS A 127 -7.14 15.34 4.59
CA LYS A 127 -8.26 14.59 5.13
C LYS A 127 -8.53 13.37 4.28
N MET A 128 -8.50 12.19 4.89
CA MET A 128 -8.86 10.94 4.22
C MET A 128 -10.38 10.80 4.11
N ILE A 129 -10.82 10.39 2.94
CA ILE A 129 -12.22 10.13 2.57
C ILE A 129 -12.29 8.72 2.03
N ILE A 130 -13.15 7.88 2.58
CA ILE A 130 -13.53 6.60 1.98
C ILE A 130 -14.66 6.90 1.01
N PRO A 131 -14.43 6.78 -0.32
CA PRO A 131 -15.39 7.27 -1.30
C PRO A 131 -16.60 6.33 -1.42
N ASN A 132 -17.73 6.92 -1.72
CA ASN A 132 -18.95 6.24 -2.15
C ASN A 132 -19.28 6.61 -3.61
N GLY A 133 -20.30 6.00 -4.19
CA GLY A 133 -20.65 6.22 -5.60
C GLY A 133 -20.98 7.65 -6.01
N ASN A 134 -21.37 8.52 -5.05
CA ASN A 134 -21.70 9.93 -5.32
C ASN A 134 -20.49 10.86 -5.18
N ASP A 135 -19.38 10.35 -4.62
CA ASP A 135 -18.16 11.14 -4.49
C ASP A 135 -17.49 11.33 -5.84
N VAL A 136 -16.75 12.43 -5.95
CA VAL A 136 -16.03 12.83 -7.16
C VAL A 136 -14.56 13.06 -6.86
N MET A 137 -13.70 12.68 -7.79
CA MET A 137 -12.29 13.08 -7.79
C MET A 137 -12.16 14.56 -8.11
N LYS A 138 -11.26 15.25 -7.44
CA LYS A 138 -10.93 16.64 -7.70
C LYS A 138 -9.44 16.80 -7.94
N GLU A 139 -9.09 17.81 -8.70
CA GLU A 139 -7.69 18.19 -8.87
C GLU A 139 -7.02 18.46 -7.52
N GLY A 140 -5.80 17.91 -7.34
CA GLY A 140 -5.04 17.97 -6.10
C GLY A 140 -5.36 16.86 -5.10
N ASP A 141 -6.36 16.00 -5.36
CA ASP A 141 -6.59 14.81 -4.52
C ASP A 141 -5.46 13.79 -4.69
N LEU A 142 -5.11 13.08 -3.60
CA LEU A 142 -4.39 11.83 -3.69
C LEU A 142 -5.40 10.70 -3.69
N VAL A 143 -5.34 9.84 -4.69
CA VAL A 143 -6.30 8.74 -4.89
C VAL A 143 -5.57 7.41 -4.73
N VAL A 144 -6.11 6.55 -3.88
CA VAL A 144 -5.65 5.16 -3.75
C VAL A 144 -6.64 4.24 -4.42
N ILE A 145 -6.14 3.44 -5.35
CA ILE A 145 -6.88 2.34 -5.98
C ILE A 145 -6.25 1.01 -5.61
N VAL A 146 -7.04 -0.06 -5.64
CA VAL A 146 -6.57 -1.43 -5.57
C VAL A 146 -6.88 -2.14 -6.88
N THR A 147 -5.89 -2.89 -7.37
CA THR A 147 -6.04 -3.75 -8.56
C THR A 147 -5.65 -5.18 -8.24
N SER A 148 -6.29 -6.13 -8.90
CA SER A 148 -5.97 -7.57 -8.79
C SER A 148 -4.67 -7.99 -9.50
N GLY A 149 -3.86 -7.04 -9.96
CA GLY A 149 -2.54 -7.31 -10.56
C GLY A 149 -2.56 -7.90 -11.97
N SER A 150 -3.73 -8.06 -12.59
CA SER A 150 -3.86 -8.58 -13.96
C SER A 150 -3.45 -7.58 -15.04
N HIS A 151 -3.32 -6.31 -14.70
CA HIS A 151 -2.95 -5.25 -15.62
C HIS A 151 -1.89 -4.34 -15.01
N MET A 152 -0.84 -4.05 -15.78
CA MET A 152 0.13 -3.03 -15.39
C MET A 152 -0.53 -1.65 -15.55
N ILE A 153 -0.79 -0.97 -14.43
CA ILE A 153 -1.33 0.38 -14.41
C ILE A 153 -0.16 1.32 -14.15
N GLN A 154 0.12 2.19 -15.11
CA GLN A 154 1.19 3.18 -15.04
C GLN A 154 0.63 4.57 -14.73
N HIS A 155 -0.54 4.88 -15.27
CA HIS A 155 -1.21 6.18 -15.12
C HIS A 155 -2.63 6.00 -14.59
N LEU A 156 -3.14 7.00 -13.88
CA LEU A 156 -4.52 6.93 -13.37
C LEU A 156 -5.54 6.81 -14.51
N ASN A 157 -5.25 7.36 -15.69
CA ASN A 157 -6.14 7.24 -16.85
C ASN A 157 -6.28 5.80 -17.38
N ASP A 158 -5.33 4.90 -17.05
CA ASP A 158 -5.35 3.50 -17.51
C ASP A 158 -6.48 2.68 -16.88
N ILE A 159 -7.05 3.16 -15.76
CA ILE A 159 -8.13 2.45 -15.06
C ILE A 159 -9.49 2.60 -15.71
N PHE A 160 -9.66 3.62 -16.55
CA PHE A 160 -10.96 3.91 -17.18
C PHE A 160 -11.16 3.10 -18.44
N LEU A 161 -12.39 2.65 -18.65
CA LEU A 161 -12.83 2.14 -19.96
C LEU A 161 -13.12 3.32 -20.89
N ASP A 162 -12.81 3.15 -22.15
CA ASP A 162 -13.17 4.12 -23.19
C ASP A 162 -14.68 4.19 -23.42
#